data_a536276d7bf2dfc32019e40be7118823
#
_entry.id   a536276d7bf2dfc32019e40be7118823
#
_cell.length_a   1.000
_cell.length_b   1.000
_cell.length_c   1.000
_cell.angle_alpha   90.00
_cell.angle_beta   90.00
_cell.angle_gamma   90.00
#
_symmetry.space_group_name_H-M   'P 1'
#
loop_
_entity.id
_entity.type
_entity.pdbx_description
1 polymer ?
#
loop_
_entity_poly.entity_id
_entity_poly.type
_entity_poly.pdbx_seq_one_letter_code
_entity_poly.pdbx_strand_id
1 'polypeptide(L)'
;MCIRDRDDAIKRMQSFSKLGVDILFIEAVKNKEDMKRIIKEVPGHHMLNLIEDGETPLLQIDEIEEIGYKIAVMPLTLMSASVKTMQECLKNMKNKIYNKNVSKFSDLREIVGFNEYYDIEDKYK
;
A
#
# COMPACT_ATOMS: atom_id res chain seq x y z
N MET A 1 -4.39 2.48 15.97
CA MET A 1 -4.86 3.38 17.07
C MET A 1 -6.34 3.63 16.84
N CYS A 2 -7.22 3.04 17.65
CA CYS A 2 -8.65 3.24 17.51
C CYS A 2 -9.00 4.69 17.83
N ILE A 3 -9.48 5.42 16.84
CA ILE A 3 -10.02 6.75 17.04
C ILE A 3 -11.33 6.58 17.82
N ARG A 4 -11.31 6.85 19.11
CA ARG A 4 -12.50 6.72 19.97
C ARG A 4 -13.54 7.76 19.65
N ASP A 5 -13.11 8.91 19.15
CA ASP A 5 -13.95 10.01 18.76
C ASP A 5 -13.42 10.64 17.46
N ARG A 6 -14.25 10.64 16.44
CA ARG A 6 -13.94 11.22 15.12
C ARG A 6 -13.72 12.73 15.21
N ASP A 7 -14.52 13.41 16.02
CA ASP A 7 -14.43 14.85 16.19
C ASP A 7 -13.10 15.23 16.87
N ASP A 8 -12.62 14.42 17.80
CA ASP A 8 -11.32 14.61 18.43
C ASP A 8 -10.16 14.42 17.44
N ALA A 9 -10.26 13.41 16.56
CA ALA A 9 -9.27 13.21 15.50
C ALA A 9 -9.20 14.42 14.55
N ILE A 10 -10.35 14.94 14.12
CA ILE A 10 -10.42 16.14 13.28
C ILE A 10 -9.80 17.34 13.98
N LYS A 11 -10.14 17.60 15.24
CA LYS A 11 -9.55 18.69 16.01
C LYS A 11 -8.04 18.60 16.13
N ARG A 12 -7.52 17.41 16.39
CA ARG A 12 -6.05 17.18 16.43
C ARG A 12 -5.41 17.45 15.06
N MET A 13 -6.00 16.98 13.98
CA MET A 13 -5.48 17.24 12.64
C MET A 13 -5.53 18.72 12.26
N GLN A 14 -6.59 19.43 12.67
CA GLN A 14 -6.66 20.90 12.50
C GLN A 14 -5.52 21.61 13.25
N SER A 15 -5.16 21.12 14.43
CA SER A 15 -4.02 21.66 15.19
C SER A 15 -2.69 21.38 14.46
N PHE A 16 -2.48 20.19 13.92
CA PHE A 16 -1.30 19.86 13.14
C PHE A 16 -1.23 20.66 11.84
N SER A 17 -2.34 20.83 11.14
CA SER A 17 -2.43 21.68 9.95
C SER A 17 -1.97 23.10 10.23
N LYS A 18 -2.39 23.70 11.36
CA LYS A 18 -1.95 25.05 11.77
C LYS A 18 -0.45 25.15 12.09
N LEU A 19 0.19 24.03 12.45
CA LEU A 19 1.63 23.97 12.68
C LEU A 19 2.44 23.84 11.40
N GLY A 20 1.77 23.69 10.25
CA GLY A 20 2.42 23.63 8.95
C GLY A 20 3.05 22.28 8.61
N VAL A 21 2.47 21.17 9.10
CA VAL A 21 2.91 19.83 8.69
C VAL A 21 2.61 19.58 7.21
N ASP A 22 3.50 18.91 6.51
CA ASP A 22 3.39 18.66 5.07
C ASP A 22 2.25 17.68 4.74
N ILE A 23 2.07 16.63 5.54
CA ILE A 23 1.11 15.57 5.29
C ILE A 23 0.34 15.24 6.56
N LEU A 24 -0.98 15.13 6.43
CA LEU A 24 -1.91 14.78 7.49
C LEU A 24 -2.44 13.37 7.29
N PHE A 25 -2.52 12.60 8.37
CA PHE A 25 -2.95 11.22 8.32
C PHE A 25 -3.88 10.86 9.49
N ILE A 26 -5.06 10.33 9.16
CA ILE A 26 -5.98 9.74 10.13
C ILE A 26 -6.12 8.25 9.81
N GLU A 27 -5.75 7.40 10.77
CA GLU A 27 -5.81 5.95 10.65
C GLU A 27 -7.25 5.43 10.73
N ALA A 28 -7.54 4.39 9.94
CA ALA A 28 -8.77 3.59 10.02
C ALA A 28 -10.05 4.43 9.84
N VAL A 29 -10.10 5.25 8.80
CA VAL A 29 -11.32 5.98 8.40
C VAL A 29 -12.34 4.96 7.87
N LYS A 30 -13.53 4.88 8.49
CA LYS A 30 -14.45 3.75 8.33
C LYS A 30 -15.43 3.85 7.16
N ASN A 31 -15.63 5.04 6.62
CA ASN A 31 -16.58 5.22 5.52
C ASN A 31 -16.24 6.45 4.66
N LYS A 32 -16.87 6.52 3.50
CA LYS A 32 -16.63 7.58 2.51
C LYS A 32 -17.08 8.97 3.00
N GLU A 33 -18.12 9.02 3.79
CA GLU A 33 -18.66 10.26 4.37
C GLU A 33 -17.63 10.90 5.30
N ASP A 34 -16.95 10.07 6.10
CA ASP A 34 -15.88 10.52 6.98
C ASP A 34 -14.66 11.00 6.22
N MET A 35 -14.30 10.31 5.14
CA MET A 35 -13.23 10.75 4.25
C MET A 35 -13.50 12.15 3.72
N LYS A 36 -14.69 12.39 3.17
CA LYS A 36 -15.12 13.70 2.66
C LYS A 36 -15.14 14.77 3.76
N ARG A 37 -15.62 14.40 4.94
CA ARG A 37 -15.68 15.30 6.09
C ARG A 37 -14.27 15.73 6.53
N ILE A 38 -13.33 14.81 6.62
CA ILE A 38 -11.92 15.08 6.98
C ILE A 38 -11.31 16.09 6.00
N ILE A 39 -11.42 15.83 4.70
CA ILE A 39 -10.86 16.71 3.68
C ILE A 39 -11.48 18.10 3.73
N LYS A 40 -12.79 18.19 3.99
CA LYS A 40 -13.51 19.46 4.08
C LYS A 40 -13.14 20.29 5.31
N GLU A 41 -12.96 19.63 6.46
CA GLU A 41 -12.79 20.30 7.76
C GLU A 41 -11.32 20.52 8.15
N VAL A 42 -10.39 19.81 7.52
CA VAL A 42 -8.96 19.90 7.84
C VAL A 42 -8.16 20.36 6.61
N PRO A 43 -7.70 21.61 6.56
CA PRO A 43 -6.85 22.11 5.46
C PRO A 43 -5.50 21.37 5.42
N GLY A 44 -5.00 21.08 4.22
CA GLY A 44 -3.68 20.48 4.00
C GLY A 44 -3.71 19.28 3.06
N HIS A 45 -2.57 18.61 2.93
CA HIS A 45 -2.45 17.40 2.12
C HIS A 45 -2.69 16.15 2.97
N HIS A 46 -3.60 15.31 2.53
CA HIS A 46 -3.99 14.12 3.26
C HIS A 46 -3.48 12.84 2.61
N MET A 47 -3.05 11.92 3.46
CA MET A 47 -2.68 10.55 3.11
C MET A 47 -3.75 9.56 3.60
N LEU A 48 -3.93 8.48 2.86
CA LEU A 48 -4.83 7.38 3.19
C LEU A 48 -4.10 6.05 3.09
N ASN A 49 -4.27 5.18 4.08
CA ASN A 49 -3.88 3.77 3.98
C ASN A 49 -5.03 2.96 3.38
N LEU A 50 -4.70 2.18 2.36
CA LEU A 50 -5.58 1.20 1.71
C LEU A 50 -5.04 -0.20 2.01
N ILE A 51 -5.75 -0.94 2.84
CA ILE A 51 -5.37 -2.29 3.23
C ILE A 51 -6.52 -3.22 2.84
N GLU A 52 -6.23 -4.20 2.02
CA GLU A 52 -7.19 -5.24 1.64
C GLU A 52 -7.70 -5.93 2.91
N ASP A 53 -9.01 -6.08 3.01
CA ASP A 53 -9.70 -6.65 4.18
C ASP A 53 -9.50 -5.84 5.50
N GLY A 54 -9.09 -4.57 5.37
CA GLY A 54 -8.95 -3.63 6.47
C GLY A 54 -10.23 -2.88 6.82
N GLU A 55 -10.13 -1.94 7.79
CA GLU A 55 -11.29 -1.15 8.24
C GLU A 55 -11.65 0.00 7.28
N THR A 56 -10.68 0.52 6.54
CA THR A 56 -10.89 1.59 5.56
C THR A 56 -11.45 1.02 4.27
N PRO A 57 -12.57 1.56 3.73
CA PRO A 57 -13.13 1.04 2.49
C PRO A 57 -12.16 1.22 1.33
N LEU A 58 -11.98 0.17 0.55
CA LEU A 58 -11.20 0.20 -0.70
C LEU A 58 -12.04 0.85 -1.81
N LEU A 59 -11.90 2.14 -1.96
CA LEU A 59 -12.48 2.89 -3.08
C LEU A 59 -11.54 2.82 -4.29
N GLN A 60 -12.09 3.12 -5.49
CA GLN A 60 -11.26 3.28 -6.68
C GLN A 60 -10.32 4.49 -6.50
N ILE A 61 -9.12 4.42 -7.07
CA ILE A 61 -8.11 5.47 -6.90
C ILE A 61 -8.62 6.83 -7.38
N ASP A 62 -9.31 6.86 -8.53
CA ASP A 62 -9.92 8.08 -9.07
C ASP A 62 -10.93 8.70 -8.08
N GLU A 63 -11.71 7.86 -7.41
CA GLU A 63 -12.68 8.29 -6.41
C GLU A 63 -12.01 8.88 -5.15
N ILE A 64 -10.87 8.31 -4.74
CA ILE A 64 -10.06 8.82 -3.62
C ILE A 64 -9.45 10.18 -3.98
N GLU A 65 -8.98 10.34 -5.22
CA GLU A 65 -8.46 11.60 -5.75
C GLU A 65 -9.56 12.67 -5.80
N GLU A 66 -10.76 12.33 -6.30
CA GLU A 66 -11.93 13.22 -6.32
C GLU A 66 -12.35 13.69 -4.93
N ILE A 67 -12.25 12.84 -3.91
CA ILE A 67 -12.48 13.20 -2.51
C ILE A 67 -11.47 14.26 -2.04
N GLY A 68 -10.22 14.20 -2.55
CA GLY A 68 -9.19 15.20 -2.28
C GLY A 68 -7.95 14.67 -1.57
N TYR A 69 -7.80 13.36 -1.38
CA TYR A 69 -6.56 12.75 -0.90
C TYR A 69 -5.44 12.95 -1.92
N LYS A 70 -4.22 13.17 -1.45
CA LYS A 70 -3.04 13.38 -2.29
C LYS A 70 -2.10 12.18 -2.33
N ILE A 71 -2.18 11.32 -1.33
CA ILE A 71 -1.36 10.12 -1.22
C ILE A 71 -2.27 8.96 -0.81
N ALA A 72 -2.23 7.88 -1.59
CA ALA A 72 -2.81 6.59 -1.26
C ALA A 72 -1.67 5.57 -1.07
N VAL A 73 -1.58 4.93 0.09
CA VAL A 73 -0.55 3.97 0.42
C VAL A 73 -1.17 2.59 0.55
N MET A 74 -0.58 1.61 -0.13
CA MET A 74 -0.95 0.20 -0.07
C MET A 74 0.15 -0.58 0.67
N PRO A 75 0.25 -0.48 2.01
CA PRO A 75 1.44 -0.88 2.75
C PRO A 75 1.63 -2.39 2.82
N LEU A 76 0.59 -3.18 2.64
CA LEU A 76 0.62 -4.64 2.82
C LEU A 76 0.34 -5.44 1.55
N THR A 77 -0.11 -4.83 0.47
CA THR A 77 -0.57 -5.51 -0.76
C THR A 77 0.48 -6.47 -1.31
N LEU A 78 1.70 -6.00 -1.53
CA LEU A 78 2.78 -6.83 -2.09
C LEU A 78 3.20 -7.95 -1.14
N MET A 79 3.27 -7.67 0.16
CA MET A 79 3.62 -8.66 1.17
C MET A 79 2.52 -9.72 1.27
N SER A 80 1.26 -9.33 1.34
CA SER A 80 0.11 -10.24 1.42
C SER A 80 0.03 -11.14 0.18
N ALA A 81 0.23 -10.56 -1.01
CA ALA A 81 0.28 -11.32 -2.26
C ALA A 81 1.45 -12.32 -2.28
N SER A 82 2.63 -11.90 -1.82
CA SER A 82 3.81 -12.77 -1.74
C SER A 82 3.59 -13.94 -0.78
N VAL A 83 3.07 -13.67 0.42
CA VAL A 83 2.78 -14.71 1.42
C VAL A 83 1.77 -15.71 0.88
N LYS A 84 0.68 -15.23 0.27
CA LYS A 84 -0.35 -16.09 -0.33
C LYS A 84 0.23 -17.00 -1.42
N THR A 85 1.03 -16.42 -2.32
CA THR A 85 1.67 -17.17 -3.40
C THR A 85 2.65 -18.21 -2.85
N MET A 86 3.48 -17.86 -1.87
CA MET A 86 4.39 -18.81 -1.22
C MET A 86 3.64 -19.97 -0.54
N GLN A 87 2.55 -19.69 0.17
CA GLN A 87 1.71 -20.71 0.80
C GLN A 87 1.10 -21.65 -0.24
N GLU A 88 0.61 -21.13 -1.37
CA GLU A 88 0.07 -21.92 -2.47
C GLU A 88 1.16 -22.82 -3.09
N CYS A 89 2.34 -22.25 -3.36
CA CYS A 89 3.48 -23.00 -3.89
C CYS A 89 3.88 -24.15 -2.96
N LEU A 90 3.99 -23.91 -1.67
CA LEU A 90 4.32 -24.94 -0.69
C LEU A 90 3.26 -26.04 -0.62
N LYS A 91 1.98 -25.67 -0.67
CA LYS A 91 0.86 -26.65 -0.74
C LYS A 91 0.95 -27.52 -1.98
N ASN A 92 1.22 -26.93 -3.15
CA ASN A 92 1.38 -27.67 -4.40
C ASN A 92 2.59 -28.61 -4.33
N MET A 93 3.74 -28.16 -3.85
CA MET A 93 4.93 -28.99 -3.68
C MET A 93 4.68 -30.18 -2.74
N LYS A 94 4.00 -29.97 -1.61
CA LYS A 94 3.59 -31.06 -0.69
C LYS A 94 2.73 -32.11 -1.39
N ASN A 95 1.87 -31.69 -2.31
CA ASN A 95 0.98 -32.55 -3.08
C ASN A 95 1.63 -33.08 -4.37
N LYS A 96 2.93 -32.87 -4.59
CA LYS A 96 3.69 -33.28 -5.78
C LYS A 96 3.13 -32.68 -7.09
N ILE A 97 2.60 -31.45 -7.00
CA ILE A 97 2.08 -30.67 -8.13
C ILE A 97 3.10 -29.60 -8.48
N TYR A 98 3.45 -29.48 -9.77
CA TYR A 98 4.30 -28.39 -10.24
C TYR A 98 3.54 -27.06 -10.21
N ASN A 99 4.22 -26.02 -9.71
CA ASN A 99 3.68 -24.67 -9.71
C ASN A 99 3.70 -24.10 -11.14
N LYS A 100 2.56 -23.62 -11.62
CA LYS A 100 2.41 -23.02 -12.96
C LYS A 100 2.45 -21.49 -12.92
N ASN A 101 2.09 -20.90 -11.78
CA ASN A 101 2.05 -19.46 -11.60
C ASN A 101 3.36 -18.98 -10.94
N VAL A 102 4.46 -19.11 -11.69
CA VAL A 102 5.79 -18.66 -11.29
C VAL A 102 6.44 -17.91 -12.45
N SER A 103 7.32 -16.97 -12.13
CA SER A 103 8.09 -16.24 -13.14
C SER A 103 8.96 -17.20 -13.96
N LYS A 104 9.18 -16.90 -15.23
CA LYS A 104 10.13 -17.63 -16.04
C LYS A 104 11.54 -17.46 -15.45
N PHE A 105 12.39 -18.46 -15.62
CA PHE A 105 13.75 -18.41 -15.12
C PHE A 105 14.57 -17.26 -15.76
N SER A 106 14.34 -16.99 -17.05
CA SER A 106 14.93 -15.84 -17.75
C SER A 106 14.60 -14.51 -17.08
N ASP A 107 13.31 -14.31 -16.77
CA ASP A 107 12.81 -13.07 -16.19
C ASP A 107 13.35 -12.90 -14.76
N LEU A 108 13.42 -14.00 -14.02
CA LEU A 108 14.00 -13.98 -12.67
C LEU A 108 15.48 -13.61 -12.69
N ARG A 109 16.26 -14.12 -13.66
CA ARG A 109 17.67 -13.77 -13.84
C ARG A 109 17.86 -12.27 -14.12
N GLU A 110 17.01 -11.69 -14.95
CA GLU A 110 17.03 -10.26 -15.24
C GLU A 110 16.71 -9.44 -13.99
N ILE A 111 15.62 -9.79 -13.27
CA ILE A 111 15.19 -9.09 -12.05
C ILE A 111 16.27 -9.07 -10.96
N VAL A 112 17.04 -10.16 -10.81
CA VAL A 112 18.09 -10.24 -9.80
C VAL A 112 19.47 -9.75 -10.29
N GLY A 113 19.56 -9.20 -11.51
CA GLY A 113 20.77 -8.55 -12.04
C GLY A 113 21.83 -9.49 -12.58
N PHE A 114 21.51 -10.75 -12.94
CA PHE A 114 22.50 -11.67 -13.50
C PHE A 114 23.08 -11.21 -14.83
N ASN A 115 22.30 -10.56 -15.67
CA ASN A 115 22.77 -10.08 -16.97
C ASN A 115 23.82 -8.98 -16.78
N GLU A 116 23.57 -8.02 -15.89
CA GLU A 116 24.53 -6.97 -15.53
C GLU A 116 25.81 -7.55 -14.90
N TYR A 117 25.68 -8.59 -14.09
CA TYR A 117 26.83 -9.29 -13.51
C TYR A 117 27.73 -9.92 -14.59
N TYR A 118 27.16 -10.57 -15.60
CA TYR A 118 27.94 -11.15 -16.70
C TYR A 118 28.64 -10.09 -17.56
N ASP A 119 27.98 -8.94 -17.78
CA ASP A 119 28.59 -7.81 -18.48
C ASP A 119 29.82 -7.25 -17.72
N ILE A 120 29.75 -7.28 -16.39
CA ILE A 120 30.88 -6.90 -15.54
C ILE A 120 31.97 -7.97 -15.59
N GLU A 121 31.63 -9.25 -15.47
CA GLU A 121 32.59 -10.37 -15.53
C GLU A 121 33.38 -10.35 -16.84
N ASP A 122 32.75 -10.09 -17.97
CA ASP A 122 33.39 -10.06 -19.29
C ASP A 122 34.39 -8.91 -19.44
N LYS A 123 34.30 -7.84 -18.65
CA LYS A 123 35.30 -6.76 -18.62
C LYS A 123 36.59 -7.14 -17.90
N TYR A 124 36.59 -8.21 -17.10
CA TYR A 124 37.72 -8.67 -16.31
C TYR A 124 38.31 -10.01 -16.80
N LYS A 125 37.80 -10.57 -17.90
CA LYS A 125 38.36 -11.69 -18.63
C LYS A 125 39.35 -11.20 -19.68
#